data_6e0e7f3c65a4d7f7b00a36f49f778bc0
#
_entry.id   6e0e7f3c65a4d7f7b00a36f49f778bc0
#
_cell.length_a   1.000
_cell.length_b   1.000
_cell.length_c   1.000
_cell.angle_alpha   90.00
_cell.angle_beta   90.00
_cell.angle_gamma   90.00
#
_symmetry.space_group_name_H-M   'P 1'
#
loop_
_entity.id
_entity.type
_entity.pdbx_description
1 polymer ?
#
loop_
_entity_poly.entity_id
_entity_poly.type
_entity_poly.pdbx_seq_one_letter_code
_entity_poly.pdbx_strand_id
1 'polypeptide(L)'
;RPALALNLPGPTGAAPGEPVYFSLRRLVRSPPTWAVMDRPVFVCENPNLLAIAADQLGPRCAPLVCTDGMPGAAQRILLAQLRTAGARLHYHGDFDWPGLRIGNHMIREHDARPWRFSTPDYRAAVVGAPRPGRTLDDAAVSALWDEALAGAMLADRLAIDEEALADVLLADLRH
;
A
#
# COMPACT_ATOMS: atom_id res chain seq x y z
N ARG A 1 -9.85 -11.44 -7.49
CA ARG A 1 -9.93 -10.02 -7.91
C ARG A 1 -8.76 -9.70 -8.83
N PRO A 2 -8.91 -8.80 -9.85
CA PRO A 2 -7.78 -8.26 -10.61
C PRO A 2 -6.89 -7.39 -9.71
N ALA A 3 -5.62 -7.21 -10.10
CA ALA A 3 -4.72 -6.28 -9.44
C ALA A 3 -4.93 -4.86 -10.01
N LEU A 4 -5.06 -3.87 -9.13
CA LEU A 4 -5.24 -2.46 -9.48
C LEU A 4 -3.90 -1.74 -9.33
N ALA A 5 -3.54 -0.93 -10.32
CA ALA A 5 -2.31 -0.15 -10.29
C ALA A 5 -2.44 1.19 -11.03
N LEU A 6 -1.55 2.12 -10.69
CA LEU A 6 -1.43 3.44 -11.28
C LEU A 6 0.03 3.68 -11.70
N ASN A 7 0.24 4.20 -12.90
CA ASN A 7 1.54 4.64 -13.43
C ASN A 7 2.68 3.60 -13.35
N LEU A 8 2.38 2.29 -13.37
CA LEU A 8 3.45 1.29 -13.45
C LEU A 8 4.24 1.45 -14.76
N PRO A 9 5.58 1.59 -14.69
CA PRO A 9 6.42 1.69 -15.89
C PRO A 9 6.40 0.39 -16.70
N GLY A 10 5.83 0.46 -17.91
CA GLY A 10 5.73 -0.68 -18.82
C GLY A 10 4.49 -0.59 -19.71
N PRO A 11 4.27 -1.56 -20.59
CA PRO A 11 3.13 -1.58 -21.52
C PRO A 11 1.84 -1.96 -20.80
N THR A 12 1.30 -1.05 -19.99
CA THR A 12 0.09 -1.29 -19.19
C THR A 12 -1.18 -1.26 -20.03
N GLY A 13 -1.19 -0.45 -21.10
CA GLY A 13 -2.35 -0.20 -21.96
C GLY A 13 -3.25 0.93 -21.44
N ALA A 14 -2.89 1.56 -20.30
CA ALA A 14 -3.58 2.75 -19.80
C ALA A 14 -2.80 4.02 -20.16
N ALA A 15 -3.51 5.15 -20.26
CA ALA A 15 -2.88 6.45 -20.36
C ALA A 15 -2.18 6.82 -19.03
N PRO A 16 -1.13 7.67 -19.06
CA PRO A 16 -0.51 8.14 -17.82
C PRO A 16 -1.55 8.84 -16.92
N GLY A 17 -1.57 8.46 -15.66
CA GLY A 17 -2.52 8.97 -14.67
C GLY A 17 -3.82 8.17 -14.56
N GLU A 18 -4.06 7.21 -15.44
CA GLU A 18 -5.26 6.37 -15.41
C GLU A 18 -4.99 5.05 -14.67
N PRO A 19 -5.84 4.70 -13.68
CA PRO A 19 -5.78 3.40 -13.03
C PRO A 19 -6.01 2.25 -14.01
N VAL A 20 -5.28 1.15 -13.83
CA VAL A 20 -5.40 -0.04 -14.67
C VAL A 20 -5.59 -1.30 -13.86
N TYR A 21 -6.47 -2.19 -14.35
CA TYR A 21 -6.70 -3.51 -13.78
C TYR A 21 -5.94 -4.59 -14.56
N PHE A 22 -5.15 -5.38 -13.83
CA PHE A 22 -4.46 -6.55 -14.38
C PHE A 22 -5.17 -7.82 -13.94
N SER A 23 -5.77 -8.55 -14.90
CA SER A 23 -6.32 -9.86 -14.59
C SER A 23 -5.19 -10.87 -14.33
N LEU A 24 -5.45 -11.87 -13.47
CA LEU A 24 -4.53 -12.97 -13.24
C LEU A 24 -4.12 -13.64 -14.57
N ARG A 25 -5.08 -13.83 -15.49
CA ARG A 25 -4.81 -14.42 -16.81
C ARG A 25 -3.79 -13.60 -17.60
N ARG A 26 -3.91 -12.25 -17.62
CA ARG A 26 -2.95 -11.38 -18.31
C ARG A 26 -1.56 -11.51 -17.70
N LEU A 27 -1.46 -11.42 -16.38
CA LEU A 27 -0.18 -11.50 -15.68
C LEU A 27 0.54 -12.83 -15.87
N VAL A 28 -0.21 -13.94 -16.02
CA VAL A 28 0.37 -15.28 -16.21
C VAL A 28 0.68 -15.58 -17.68
N ARG A 29 -0.21 -15.19 -18.62
CA ARG A 29 -0.12 -15.58 -20.03
C ARG A 29 0.67 -14.60 -20.88
N SER A 30 0.64 -13.32 -20.53
CA SER A 30 1.27 -12.23 -21.29
C SER A 30 1.76 -11.15 -20.33
N PRO A 31 2.74 -11.51 -19.45
CA PRO A 31 3.23 -10.57 -18.45
C PRO A 31 3.85 -9.35 -19.13
N PRO A 32 3.53 -8.12 -18.67
CA PRO A 32 4.20 -6.93 -19.14
C PRO A 32 5.70 -6.95 -18.76
N THR A 33 6.53 -6.31 -19.58
CA THR A 33 7.91 -6.03 -19.21
C THR A 33 7.95 -4.77 -18.33
N TRP A 34 8.30 -4.94 -17.06
CA TRP A 34 8.31 -3.85 -16.09
C TRP A 34 9.65 -3.09 -16.12
N ALA A 35 9.62 -1.79 -16.36
CA ALA A 35 10.82 -0.92 -16.36
C ALA A 35 11.03 -0.28 -14.97
N VAL A 36 11.18 -1.13 -13.94
CA VAL A 36 11.18 -0.72 -12.52
C VAL A 36 12.50 -1.02 -11.78
N MET A 37 13.57 -1.34 -12.51
CA MET A 37 14.88 -1.62 -11.91
C MET A 37 15.32 -0.46 -11.01
N ASP A 38 15.60 -0.77 -9.73
CA ASP A 38 15.97 0.17 -8.67
C ASP A 38 14.99 1.32 -8.44
N ARG A 39 13.75 1.21 -8.92
CA ARG A 39 12.72 2.22 -8.70
C ARG A 39 11.83 1.87 -7.50
N PRO A 40 11.41 2.88 -6.73
CA PRO A 40 10.36 2.68 -5.74
C PRO A 40 9.03 2.38 -6.45
N VAL A 41 8.31 1.38 -5.94
CA VAL A 41 6.91 1.11 -6.26
C VAL A 41 6.16 1.10 -4.94
N PHE A 42 5.23 2.02 -4.80
CA PHE A 42 4.43 2.13 -3.58
C PHE A 42 3.27 1.14 -3.64
N VAL A 43 2.87 0.67 -2.47
CA VAL A 43 1.78 -0.31 -2.34
C VAL A 43 0.87 0.16 -1.23
N CYS A 44 -0.40 0.39 -1.55
CA CYS A 44 -1.46 0.74 -0.61
C CYS A 44 -2.42 -0.42 -0.39
N GLU A 45 -3.13 -0.40 0.72
CA GLU A 45 -4.15 -1.38 1.02
C GLU A 45 -5.49 -1.03 0.35
N ASN A 46 -5.87 0.25 0.41
CA ASN A 46 -7.20 0.71 0.06
C ASN A 46 -7.28 1.25 -1.37
N PRO A 47 -8.24 0.76 -2.20
CA PRO A 47 -8.43 1.27 -3.56
C PRO A 47 -8.83 2.75 -3.60
N ASN A 48 -9.46 3.29 -2.54
CA ASN A 48 -9.80 4.72 -2.49
C ASN A 48 -8.54 5.61 -2.48
N LEU A 49 -7.47 5.20 -1.78
CA LEU A 49 -6.22 5.96 -1.80
C LEU A 49 -5.64 6.03 -3.22
N LEU A 50 -5.69 4.93 -3.97
CA LEU A 50 -5.23 4.92 -5.37
C LEU A 50 -6.10 5.81 -6.25
N ALA A 51 -7.43 5.82 -6.06
CA ALA A 51 -8.34 6.71 -6.78
C ALA A 51 -8.04 8.19 -6.48
N ILE A 52 -7.87 8.55 -5.19
CA ILE A 52 -7.49 9.89 -4.77
C ILE A 52 -6.14 10.30 -5.40
N ALA A 53 -5.16 9.39 -5.44
CA ALA A 53 -3.86 9.64 -6.07
C ALA A 53 -3.99 9.88 -7.58
N ALA A 54 -4.84 9.12 -8.27
CA ALA A 54 -5.12 9.32 -9.70
C ALA A 54 -5.76 10.70 -9.95
N ASP A 55 -6.76 11.07 -9.16
CA ASP A 55 -7.48 12.33 -9.30
C ASP A 55 -6.59 13.55 -8.99
N GLN A 56 -5.78 13.49 -7.93
CA GLN A 56 -5.00 14.65 -7.49
C GLN A 56 -3.63 14.77 -8.15
N LEU A 57 -2.97 13.67 -8.44
CA LEU A 57 -1.62 13.65 -9.00
C LEU A 57 -1.58 13.23 -10.46
N GLY A 58 -2.49 12.36 -10.89
CA GLY A 58 -2.57 11.88 -12.26
C GLY A 58 -1.24 11.33 -12.77
N PRO A 59 -0.72 11.82 -13.92
CA PRO A 59 0.56 11.37 -14.49
C PRO A 59 1.79 11.64 -13.60
N ARG A 60 1.69 12.55 -12.63
CA ARG A 60 2.78 12.88 -11.69
C ARG A 60 2.83 11.99 -10.46
N CYS A 61 1.90 11.05 -10.34
CA CYS A 61 1.93 10.08 -9.26
C CYS A 61 3.03 9.05 -9.49
N ALA A 62 3.81 8.78 -8.45
CA ALA A 62 4.73 7.65 -8.43
C ALA A 62 3.99 6.32 -8.70
N PRO A 63 4.69 5.27 -9.20
CA PRO A 63 4.09 3.97 -9.40
C PRO A 63 3.42 3.44 -8.13
N LEU A 64 2.11 3.16 -8.19
CA LEU A 64 1.30 2.72 -7.06
C LEU A 64 0.53 1.45 -7.42
N VAL A 65 0.52 0.48 -6.51
CA VAL A 65 -0.25 -0.77 -6.60
C VAL A 65 -1.20 -0.84 -5.41
N CYS A 66 -2.44 -1.28 -5.62
CA CYS A 66 -3.38 -1.53 -4.53
C CYS A 66 -3.56 -3.03 -4.29
N THR A 67 -3.46 -3.46 -3.03
CA THR A 67 -3.71 -4.86 -2.63
C THR A 67 -5.18 -5.16 -2.43
N ASP A 68 -6.00 -4.15 -2.13
CA ASP A 68 -7.42 -4.30 -1.81
C ASP A 68 -7.62 -5.32 -0.66
N GLY A 69 -7.00 -5.03 0.49
CA GLY A 69 -6.86 -5.92 1.62
C GLY A 69 -5.75 -6.96 1.43
N MET A 70 -5.88 -8.15 2.02
CA MET A 70 -4.90 -9.23 1.87
C MET A 70 -4.71 -9.60 0.38
N PRO A 71 -3.46 -9.59 -0.15
CA PRO A 71 -3.19 -9.83 -1.56
C PRO A 71 -3.75 -11.15 -2.07
N GLY A 72 -4.62 -11.09 -3.08
CA GLY A 72 -5.12 -12.26 -3.81
C GLY A 72 -4.12 -12.73 -4.89
N ALA A 73 -4.52 -13.71 -5.70
CA ALA A 73 -3.62 -14.33 -6.68
C ALA A 73 -3.04 -13.32 -7.69
N ALA A 74 -3.87 -12.40 -8.22
CA ALA A 74 -3.39 -11.42 -9.21
C ALA A 74 -2.40 -10.43 -8.58
N GLN A 75 -2.70 -9.92 -7.38
CA GLN A 75 -1.81 -9.01 -6.64
C GLN A 75 -0.47 -9.69 -6.33
N ARG A 76 -0.47 -10.93 -5.81
CA ARG A 76 0.76 -11.67 -5.51
C ARG A 76 1.64 -11.88 -6.75
N ILE A 77 1.04 -12.24 -7.89
CA ILE A 77 1.79 -12.40 -9.14
C ILE A 77 2.36 -11.06 -9.62
N LEU A 78 1.59 -9.98 -9.58
CA LEU A 78 2.07 -8.65 -9.95
C LEU A 78 3.25 -8.21 -9.07
N LEU A 79 3.10 -8.30 -7.75
CA LEU A 79 4.15 -7.93 -6.79
C LEU A 79 5.43 -8.78 -6.98
N ALA A 80 5.28 -10.09 -7.23
CA ALA A 80 6.42 -10.97 -7.53
C ALA A 80 7.12 -10.58 -8.84
N GLN A 81 6.38 -10.24 -9.89
CA GLN A 81 6.94 -9.77 -11.16
C GLN A 81 7.68 -8.43 -11.00
N LEU A 82 7.11 -7.47 -10.25
CA LEU A 82 7.75 -6.19 -9.98
C LEU A 82 9.06 -6.38 -9.20
N ARG A 83 9.06 -7.23 -8.15
CA ARG A 83 10.28 -7.59 -7.42
C ARG A 83 11.34 -8.22 -8.33
N THR A 84 10.95 -9.20 -9.14
CA THR A 84 11.86 -9.87 -10.08
C THR A 84 12.46 -8.88 -11.09
N ALA A 85 11.69 -7.85 -11.46
CA ALA A 85 12.15 -6.76 -12.33
C ALA A 85 13.00 -5.70 -11.59
N GLY A 86 13.28 -5.88 -10.29
CA GLY A 86 14.14 -5.03 -9.49
C GLY A 86 13.47 -3.85 -8.79
N ALA A 87 12.13 -3.85 -8.67
CA ALA A 87 11.42 -2.83 -7.91
C ALA A 87 11.73 -2.92 -6.41
N ARG A 88 11.80 -1.77 -5.76
CA ARG A 88 11.79 -1.65 -4.29
C ARG A 88 10.37 -1.34 -3.84
N LEU A 89 9.72 -2.32 -3.22
CA LEU A 89 8.34 -2.18 -2.77
C LEU A 89 8.29 -1.42 -1.44
N HIS A 90 7.38 -0.45 -1.33
CA HIS A 90 7.10 0.34 -0.13
C HIS A 90 5.64 0.22 0.22
N TYR A 91 5.31 -0.36 1.38
CA TYR A 91 3.93 -0.70 1.77
C TYR A 91 3.43 0.21 2.89
N HIS A 92 2.21 0.69 2.73
CA HIS A 92 1.35 1.30 3.75
C HIS A 92 0.01 0.56 3.80
N GLY A 93 -0.64 0.56 4.96
CA GLY A 93 -1.99 0.03 5.17
C GLY A 93 -2.64 0.66 6.38
N ASP A 94 -3.85 0.23 6.71
CA ASP A 94 -4.58 0.72 7.88
C ASP A 94 -3.81 0.46 9.18
N PHE A 95 -3.82 1.42 10.09
CA PHE A 95 -3.38 1.19 11.46
C PHE A 95 -4.48 0.49 12.24
N ASP A 96 -4.67 -0.78 11.93
CA ASP A 96 -5.51 -1.72 12.67
C ASP A 96 -4.89 -3.13 12.64
N TRP A 97 -5.49 -4.09 13.36
CA TRP A 97 -4.91 -5.43 13.44
C TRP A 97 -4.92 -6.18 12.11
N PRO A 98 -5.98 -6.11 11.27
CA PRO A 98 -5.92 -6.60 9.91
C PRO A 98 -4.81 -5.97 9.08
N GLY A 99 -4.65 -4.63 9.10
CA GLY A 99 -3.61 -3.91 8.37
C GLY A 99 -2.21 -4.32 8.79
N LEU A 100 -1.95 -4.52 10.12
CA LEU A 100 -0.66 -5.06 10.59
C LEU A 100 -0.41 -6.49 10.11
N ARG A 101 -1.46 -7.34 10.03
CA ARG A 101 -1.31 -8.70 9.45
C ARG A 101 -0.93 -8.65 7.98
N ILE A 102 -1.54 -7.75 7.22
CA ILE A 102 -1.22 -7.55 5.81
C ILE A 102 0.20 -6.99 5.66
N GLY A 103 0.60 -6.01 6.47
CA GLY A 103 1.96 -5.48 6.50
C GLY A 103 3.00 -6.57 6.78
N ASN A 104 2.76 -7.43 7.77
CA ASN A 104 3.61 -8.58 8.06
C ASN A 104 3.73 -9.54 6.87
N HIS A 105 2.62 -9.79 6.17
CA HIS A 105 2.61 -10.59 4.95
C HIS A 105 3.43 -9.93 3.83
N MET A 106 3.23 -8.63 3.60
CA MET A 106 3.94 -7.88 2.56
C MET A 106 5.46 -7.90 2.79
N ILE A 107 5.90 -7.77 4.04
CA ILE A 107 7.33 -7.81 4.38
C ILE A 107 7.90 -9.21 4.18
N ARG A 108 7.24 -10.26 4.69
CA ARG A 108 7.75 -11.63 4.60
C ARG A 108 7.75 -12.19 3.19
N GLU A 109 6.67 -12.00 2.45
CA GLU A 109 6.46 -12.67 1.16
C GLU A 109 6.95 -11.82 -0.03
N HIS A 110 6.94 -10.48 0.14
CA HIS A 110 7.24 -9.57 -0.95
C HIS A 110 8.44 -8.65 -0.70
N ASP A 111 9.13 -8.82 0.45
CA ASP A 111 10.30 -7.99 0.83
C ASP A 111 9.99 -6.48 0.77
N ALA A 112 8.73 -6.12 1.12
CA ALA A 112 8.30 -4.74 1.13
C ALA A 112 8.87 -4.02 2.35
N ARG A 113 9.19 -2.73 2.18
CA ARG A 113 9.60 -1.85 3.27
C ARG A 113 8.39 -1.08 3.81
N PRO A 114 8.29 -0.82 5.11
CA PRO A 114 7.23 0.03 5.64
C PRO A 114 7.36 1.44 5.06
N TRP A 115 6.23 2.01 4.65
CA TRP A 115 6.11 3.36 4.14
C TRP A 115 5.13 4.14 5.00
N ARG A 116 5.60 5.13 5.75
CA ARG A 116 4.78 5.87 6.73
C ARG A 116 4.00 4.95 7.67
N PHE A 117 4.54 3.81 8.03
CA PHE A 117 3.84 2.74 8.75
C PHE A 117 4.59 2.33 10.03
N SER A 118 5.03 3.32 10.79
CA SER A 118 5.79 3.17 12.04
C SER A 118 5.06 3.75 13.25
N THR A 119 5.57 3.51 14.45
CA THR A 119 5.06 4.09 15.70
C THR A 119 4.99 5.62 15.66
N PRO A 120 6.04 6.36 15.21
CA PRO A 120 5.94 7.81 15.05
C PRO A 120 4.83 8.23 14.07
N ASP A 121 4.66 7.52 12.95
CA ASP A 121 3.62 7.82 11.96
C ASP A 121 2.22 7.63 12.56
N TYR A 122 2.01 6.51 13.28
CA TYR A 122 0.76 6.25 13.99
C TYR A 122 0.42 7.36 15.00
N ARG A 123 1.39 7.73 15.84
CA ARG A 123 1.17 8.79 16.84
C ARG A 123 0.84 10.14 16.21
N ALA A 124 1.49 10.47 15.09
CA ALA A 124 1.16 11.68 14.34
C ALA A 124 -0.27 11.62 13.78
N ALA A 125 -0.69 10.46 13.26
CA ALA A 125 -2.04 10.22 12.75
C ALA A 125 -3.11 10.36 13.86
N VAL A 126 -2.86 9.83 15.06
CA VAL A 126 -3.77 9.92 16.22
C VAL A 126 -4.06 11.37 16.61
N VAL A 127 -3.07 12.27 16.52
CA VAL A 127 -3.25 13.70 16.81
C VAL A 127 -4.25 14.36 15.86
N GLY A 128 -4.23 13.98 14.59
CA GLY A 128 -5.12 14.54 13.54
C GLY A 128 -6.46 13.79 13.37
N ALA A 129 -6.63 12.66 14.05
CA ALA A 129 -7.79 11.79 13.84
C ALA A 129 -9.11 12.42 14.33
N PRO A 130 -10.22 12.25 13.61
CA PRO A 130 -11.54 12.65 14.08
C PRO A 130 -11.93 11.88 15.35
N ARG A 131 -12.63 12.53 16.26
CA ARG A 131 -13.14 11.90 17.49
C ARG A 131 -14.67 12.02 17.57
N PRO A 132 -15.40 10.92 17.94
CA PRO A 132 -14.87 9.58 18.22
C PRO A 132 -14.39 8.87 16.95
N GLY A 133 -13.22 8.21 17.01
CA GLY A 133 -12.69 7.37 15.96
C GLY A 133 -13.09 5.90 16.10
N ARG A 134 -12.74 5.08 15.11
CA ARG A 134 -12.95 3.62 15.16
C ARG A 134 -12.02 3.00 16.23
N THR A 135 -12.62 2.26 17.17
CA THR A 135 -11.89 1.66 18.30
C THR A 135 -11.27 0.33 17.89
N LEU A 136 -10.04 0.07 18.34
CA LEU A 136 -9.39 -1.23 18.23
C LEU A 136 -9.93 -2.21 19.27
N ASP A 137 -10.09 -3.48 18.90
CA ASP A 137 -10.32 -4.59 19.83
C ASP A 137 -9.03 -5.04 20.52
N ASP A 138 -9.11 -6.06 21.39
CA ASP A 138 -7.98 -6.56 22.17
C ASP A 138 -7.16 -7.65 21.44
N ALA A 139 -7.46 -7.95 20.17
CA ALA A 139 -6.79 -8.98 19.37
C ALA A 139 -5.47 -8.47 18.75
N ALA A 140 -4.58 -7.95 19.58
CA ALA A 140 -3.34 -7.31 19.16
C ALA A 140 -2.46 -8.18 18.25
N VAL A 141 -1.84 -7.55 17.27
CA VAL A 141 -0.89 -8.15 16.32
C VAL A 141 0.41 -7.37 16.37
N SER A 142 1.53 -8.04 16.57
CA SER A 142 2.85 -7.39 16.52
C SER A 142 3.23 -7.06 15.08
N ALA A 143 3.80 -5.88 14.87
CA ALA A 143 4.40 -5.48 13.61
C ALA A 143 5.85 -6.00 13.54
N LEU A 144 6.22 -6.71 12.47
CA LEU A 144 7.58 -7.25 12.32
C LEU A 144 8.65 -6.18 12.15
N TRP A 145 8.26 -4.98 11.72
CA TRP A 145 9.16 -3.87 11.41
C TRP A 145 9.28 -2.84 12.53
N ASP A 146 8.41 -2.91 13.56
CA ASP A 146 8.38 -1.94 14.65
C ASP A 146 7.72 -2.56 15.90
N GLU A 147 8.54 -3.00 16.85
CA GLU A 147 8.09 -3.67 18.08
C GLU A 147 7.18 -2.79 18.95
N ALA A 148 7.35 -1.47 18.88
CA ALA A 148 6.60 -0.54 19.71
C ALA A 148 5.22 -0.21 19.16
N LEU A 149 4.97 -0.47 17.86
CA LEU A 149 3.75 -0.04 17.18
C LEU A 149 2.48 -0.66 17.80
N ALA A 150 2.48 -1.97 18.01
CA ALA A 150 1.32 -2.65 18.61
C ALA A 150 1.02 -2.12 20.03
N GLY A 151 2.05 -1.84 20.82
CA GLY A 151 1.90 -1.26 22.17
C GLY A 151 1.31 0.15 22.12
N ALA A 152 1.74 1.00 21.19
CA ALA A 152 1.18 2.32 20.99
C ALA A 152 -0.29 2.26 20.57
N MET A 153 -0.63 1.39 19.62
CA MET A 153 -2.00 1.19 19.16
C MET A 153 -2.93 0.67 20.27
N LEU A 154 -2.46 -0.22 21.14
CA LEU A 154 -3.21 -0.69 22.32
C LEU A 154 -3.43 0.43 23.33
N ALA A 155 -2.43 1.30 23.56
CA ALA A 155 -2.54 2.39 24.52
C ALA A 155 -3.58 3.44 24.09
N ASP A 156 -3.58 3.80 22.80
CA ASP A 156 -4.51 4.80 22.24
C ASP A 156 -5.88 4.21 21.88
N ARG A 157 -5.96 2.88 21.65
CA ARG A 157 -7.16 2.12 21.24
C ARG A 157 -7.86 2.69 20.01
N LEU A 158 -7.13 3.35 19.12
CA LEU A 158 -7.67 4.02 17.95
C LEU A 158 -7.16 3.38 16.67
N ALA A 159 -8.08 2.96 15.80
CA ALA A 159 -7.75 2.57 14.44
C ALA A 159 -7.72 3.81 13.53
N ILE A 160 -6.77 3.86 12.60
CA ILE A 160 -6.67 4.92 11.60
C ILE A 160 -6.74 4.28 10.22
N ASP A 161 -7.75 4.64 9.46
CA ASP A 161 -7.92 4.18 8.10
C ASP A 161 -6.93 4.89 7.17
N GLU A 162 -6.41 4.19 6.16
CA GLU A 162 -5.40 4.69 5.23
C GLU A 162 -5.81 6.00 4.54
N GLU A 163 -7.10 6.15 4.21
CA GLU A 163 -7.62 7.37 3.58
C GLU A 163 -7.51 8.61 4.48
N ALA A 164 -7.53 8.45 5.79
CA ALA A 164 -7.34 9.57 6.71
C ALA A 164 -5.93 10.16 6.61
N LEU A 165 -4.98 9.42 6.04
CA LEU A 165 -3.59 9.82 5.83
C LEU A 165 -3.31 10.22 4.38
N ALA A 166 -4.33 10.31 3.51
CA ALA A 166 -4.16 10.56 2.08
C ALA A 166 -3.23 11.76 1.79
N ASP A 167 -3.40 12.90 2.47
CA ASP A 167 -2.57 14.09 2.23
C ASP A 167 -1.08 13.84 2.48
N VAL A 168 -0.75 13.11 3.55
CA VAL A 168 0.63 12.77 3.91
C VAL A 168 1.22 11.77 2.91
N LEU A 169 0.45 10.75 2.55
CA LEU A 169 0.88 9.71 1.60
C LEU A 169 1.05 10.28 0.19
N LEU A 170 0.13 11.14 -0.26
CA LEU A 170 0.20 11.80 -1.56
C LEU A 170 1.41 12.75 -1.68
N ALA A 171 1.87 13.34 -0.58
CA ALA A 171 3.07 14.16 -0.60
C ALA A 171 4.32 13.34 -1.02
N ASP A 172 4.43 12.10 -0.57
CA ASP A 172 5.54 11.19 -0.93
C ASP A 172 5.39 10.62 -2.37
N LEU A 173 4.16 10.58 -2.90
CA LEU A 173 3.86 10.06 -4.24
C LEU A 173 4.08 11.09 -5.36
N ARG A 174 4.39 12.34 -5.04
CA ARG A 174 4.64 13.37 -6.05
C ARG A 174 6.03 13.19 -6.67
N HIS A 175 6.07 13.14 -7.98
CA HIS A 175 7.29 13.23 -8.79
C HIS A 175 7.54 14.67 -9.26
#